data_3f571fda324be07cd218459b93bc590c
#
_entry.id   3f571fda324be07cd218459b93bc590c
#
_cell.length_a   1.000
_cell.length_b   1.000
_cell.length_c   1.000
_cell.angle_alpha   90.00
_cell.angle_beta   90.00
_cell.angle_gamma   90.00
#
_symmetry.space_group_name_H-M   'P 1'
#
loop_
_entity.id
_entity.type
_entity.pdbx_description
1 polymer ?
#
loop_
_entity_poly.entity_id
_entity_poly.type
_entity_poly.pdbx_seq_one_letter_code
_entity_poly.pdbx_strand_id
1 'polypeptide(L)'
;MLNKINIIGAGVCGLFLGYCLKKNGFNPIIYEKDKALSDYGAGVNLSRNATILLKEVGILKKLSEYAYFPNKVNFRSFHNSSVIKSLQLNKDNSDFISIDRKDLIRVLASEYINLGGEIKFNHELEQVNPSKIFFKDNSSYETSLTLACDGIKSKIRENNFNEESPKFTGLIAWRGIVDLKKLPEKKIWTEINIHLGPGGHIVHYPITNGKRINFVAIKQQNTWEEESLSLIHI
;
A
#
# COMPACT_ATOMS: atom_id res chain seq x y z
N MET A 1 17.29 4.06 27.54
CA MET A 1 17.44 3.99 26.08
C MET A 1 16.35 3.09 25.53
N LEU A 2 15.72 3.46 24.41
CA LEU A 2 14.70 2.63 23.71
C LEU A 2 15.41 1.46 23.00
N ASN A 3 15.69 0.38 23.72
CA ASN A 3 16.50 -0.72 23.19
C ASN A 3 15.68 -1.84 22.52
N LYS A 4 14.35 -1.85 22.70
CA LYS A 4 13.46 -2.92 22.20
C LYS A 4 12.28 -2.27 21.49
N ILE A 5 12.48 -1.90 20.23
CA ILE A 5 11.46 -1.32 19.38
C ILE A 5 10.85 -2.44 18.53
N ASN A 6 9.56 -2.63 18.64
CA ASN A 6 8.82 -3.64 17.89
C ASN A 6 7.79 -2.97 16.99
N ILE A 7 7.71 -3.42 15.73
CA ILE A 7 6.75 -2.96 14.73
C ILE A 7 5.81 -4.12 14.41
N ILE A 8 4.51 -3.91 14.51
CA ILE A 8 3.51 -4.92 14.21
C ILE A 8 2.94 -4.69 12.82
N GLY A 9 3.21 -5.63 11.90
CA GLY A 9 2.80 -5.62 10.50
C GLY A 9 3.92 -5.25 9.53
N ALA A 10 4.20 -6.14 8.56
CA ALA A 10 5.16 -5.94 7.45
C ALA A 10 4.48 -5.39 6.19
N GLY A 11 3.46 -4.57 6.33
CA GLY A 11 2.89 -3.78 5.24
C GLY A 11 3.79 -2.61 4.83
N VAL A 12 3.32 -1.79 3.89
CA VAL A 12 4.07 -0.61 3.40
C VAL A 12 4.48 0.31 4.56
N CYS A 13 3.58 0.55 5.51
CA CYS A 13 3.84 1.41 6.67
C CYS A 13 4.94 0.84 7.56
N GLY A 14 4.82 -0.43 7.99
CA GLY A 14 5.78 -1.05 8.90
C GLY A 14 7.17 -1.21 8.29
N LEU A 15 7.25 -1.60 7.01
CA LEU A 15 8.53 -1.72 6.29
C LEU A 15 9.21 -0.37 6.11
N PHE A 16 8.46 0.67 5.70
CA PHE A 16 9.02 2.01 5.54
C PHE A 16 9.48 2.59 6.88
N LEU A 17 8.68 2.45 7.93
CA LEU A 17 9.03 2.89 9.28
C LEU A 17 10.27 2.14 9.81
N GLY A 18 10.31 0.81 9.64
CA GLY A 18 11.46 -0.02 10.02
C GLY A 18 12.73 0.42 9.32
N TYR A 19 12.67 0.66 8.01
CA TYR A 19 13.78 1.20 7.24
C TYR A 19 14.25 2.55 7.75
N CYS A 20 13.34 3.50 7.98
CA CYS A 20 13.68 4.82 8.50
C CYS A 20 14.35 4.75 9.87
N LEU A 21 13.84 3.91 10.76
CA LEU A 21 14.42 3.70 12.10
C LEU A 21 15.82 3.09 12.01
N LYS A 22 16.02 2.06 11.17
CA LYS A 22 17.35 1.46 10.94
C LYS A 22 18.34 2.49 10.42
N LYS A 23 17.93 3.29 9.45
CA LYS A 23 18.78 4.35 8.87
C LYS A 23 19.20 5.40 9.90
N ASN A 24 18.41 5.61 10.96
CA ASN A 24 18.70 6.52 12.06
C ASN A 24 19.34 5.83 13.28
N GLY A 25 19.88 4.62 13.14
CA GLY A 25 20.66 3.94 14.17
C GLY A 25 19.84 3.16 15.21
N PHE A 26 18.52 3.04 15.02
CA PHE A 26 17.67 2.18 15.85
C PHE A 26 17.65 0.75 15.30
N ASN A 27 17.28 -0.21 16.15
CA ASN A 27 17.19 -1.62 15.79
C ASN A 27 15.77 -2.17 16.01
N PRO A 28 14.77 -1.76 15.22
CA PRO A 28 13.43 -2.32 15.31
C PRO A 28 13.39 -3.74 14.78
N ILE A 29 12.47 -4.57 15.32
CA ILE A 29 12.07 -5.86 14.76
C ILE A 29 10.65 -5.73 14.24
N ILE A 30 10.40 -6.22 13.02
CA ILE A 30 9.06 -6.25 12.43
C ILE A 30 8.47 -7.65 12.63
N TYR A 31 7.23 -7.72 13.13
CA TYR A 31 6.47 -8.95 13.29
C TYR A 31 5.32 -8.97 12.28
N GLU A 32 5.22 -10.04 11.51
CA GLU A 32 4.21 -10.23 10.48
C GLU A 32 3.42 -11.52 10.74
N LYS A 33 2.10 -11.45 10.66
CA LYS A 33 1.22 -12.59 10.88
C LYS A 33 1.30 -13.64 9.79
N ASP A 34 1.51 -13.22 8.55
CA ASP A 34 1.58 -14.10 7.40
C ASP A 34 2.94 -14.82 7.36
N LYS A 35 3.00 -15.95 6.65
CA LYS A 35 4.23 -16.76 6.48
C LYS A 35 5.27 -16.11 5.56
N ALA A 36 4.89 -15.11 4.81
CA ALA A 36 5.74 -14.37 3.86
C ALA A 36 5.13 -13.00 3.57
N LEU A 37 5.89 -12.12 2.94
CA LEU A 37 5.39 -10.86 2.42
C LEU A 37 4.27 -11.09 1.41
N SER A 38 3.25 -10.25 1.47
CA SER A 38 2.08 -10.35 0.59
C SER A 38 2.48 -10.29 -0.89
N ASP A 39 2.15 -11.34 -1.62
CA ASP A 39 2.31 -11.44 -3.07
C ASP A 39 1.13 -10.82 -3.84
N TYR A 40 0.15 -10.30 -3.12
CA TYR A 40 -1.03 -9.73 -3.71
C TYR A 40 -0.71 -8.38 -4.37
N GLY A 41 -0.76 -8.37 -5.70
CA GLY A 41 -0.53 -7.19 -6.53
C GLY A 41 -1.80 -6.36 -6.67
N ALA A 42 -1.68 -5.08 -6.37
CA ALA A 42 -2.63 -4.04 -6.76
C ALA A 42 -1.81 -2.80 -7.09
N GLY A 43 -2.27 -1.98 -8.03
CA GLY A 43 -1.61 -0.73 -8.31
C GLY A 43 -1.74 0.23 -7.13
N VAL A 44 -0.69 0.99 -6.87
CA VAL A 44 -0.65 2.09 -5.91
C VAL A 44 -0.10 3.32 -6.60
N ASN A 45 -0.76 4.45 -6.34
CA ASN A 45 -0.30 5.76 -6.79
C ASN A 45 0.34 6.48 -5.59
N LEU A 46 1.59 6.90 -5.76
CA LEU A 46 2.33 7.68 -4.78
C LEU A 46 2.48 9.10 -5.30
N SER A 47 1.83 10.03 -4.64
CA SER A 47 1.89 11.46 -4.96
C SER A 47 3.08 12.12 -4.26
N ARG A 48 3.28 13.41 -4.53
CA ARG A 48 4.45 14.18 -4.09
C ARG A 48 4.72 14.11 -2.59
N ASN A 49 3.67 14.08 -1.76
CA ASN A 49 3.82 13.94 -0.31
C ASN A 49 4.53 12.66 0.12
N ALA A 50 4.35 11.56 -0.63
CA ALA A 50 5.05 10.30 -0.37
C ALA A 50 6.42 10.26 -1.08
N THR A 51 6.49 10.71 -2.34
CA THR A 51 7.73 10.62 -3.12
C THR A 51 8.84 11.52 -2.61
N ILE A 52 8.53 12.67 -2.00
CA ILE A 52 9.51 13.50 -1.30
C ILE A 52 10.18 12.71 -0.18
N LEU A 53 9.41 12.07 0.70
CA LEU A 53 9.95 11.29 1.81
C LEU A 53 10.80 10.11 1.30
N LEU A 54 10.30 9.40 0.29
CA LEU A 54 11.04 8.30 -0.34
C LEU A 54 12.35 8.76 -0.98
N LYS A 55 12.39 10.00 -1.53
CA LYS A 55 13.59 10.61 -2.09
C LYS A 55 14.59 10.97 -0.99
N GLU A 56 14.13 11.62 0.09
CA GLU A 56 14.98 12.00 1.23
C GLU A 56 15.67 10.80 1.86
N VAL A 57 14.96 9.69 2.01
CA VAL A 57 15.54 8.47 2.57
C VAL A 57 16.29 7.62 1.53
N GLY A 58 16.30 7.99 0.24
CA GLY A 58 17.07 7.35 -0.83
C GLY A 58 16.41 6.14 -1.47
N ILE A 59 15.13 5.83 -1.16
CA ILE A 59 14.41 4.67 -1.71
C ILE A 59 13.82 4.95 -3.10
N LEU A 60 13.43 6.21 -3.40
CA LEU A 60 12.72 6.55 -4.63
C LEU A 60 13.46 6.08 -5.90
N LYS A 61 14.79 6.18 -5.91
CA LYS A 61 15.62 5.74 -7.06
C LYS A 61 15.43 4.24 -7.35
N LYS A 62 15.36 3.40 -6.32
CA LYS A 62 15.15 1.96 -6.49
C LYS A 62 13.71 1.63 -6.90
N LEU A 63 12.74 2.36 -6.39
CA LEU A 63 11.34 2.23 -6.80
C LEU A 63 11.15 2.63 -8.26
N SER A 64 11.89 3.62 -8.77
CA SER A 64 11.78 4.07 -10.15
C SER A 64 12.16 3.01 -11.19
N GLU A 65 12.88 1.98 -10.81
CA GLU A 65 13.18 0.82 -11.67
C GLU A 65 11.95 -0.03 -11.98
N TYR A 66 10.90 0.07 -11.17
CA TYR A 66 9.65 -0.70 -11.28
C TYR A 66 8.42 0.17 -11.52
N ALA A 67 8.55 1.46 -11.24
CA ALA A 67 7.45 2.41 -11.31
C ALA A 67 7.17 2.89 -12.75
N TYR A 68 5.96 3.38 -12.95
CA TYR A 68 5.59 4.18 -14.10
C TYR A 68 5.37 5.63 -13.67
N PHE A 69 5.71 6.57 -14.54
CA PHE A 69 5.60 8.02 -14.30
C PHE A 69 4.51 8.61 -15.22
N PRO A 70 3.24 8.63 -14.80
CA PRO A 70 2.18 9.21 -15.61
C PRO A 70 2.33 10.74 -15.67
N ASN A 71 2.09 11.33 -16.85
CA ASN A 71 2.20 12.78 -17.01
C ASN A 71 0.94 13.51 -16.54
N LYS A 72 -0.21 12.85 -16.58
CA LYS A 72 -1.50 13.48 -16.25
C LYS A 72 -2.53 12.51 -15.73
N VAL A 73 -3.53 13.07 -15.06
CA VAL A 73 -4.82 12.43 -14.76
C VAL A 73 -5.86 13.00 -15.68
N ASN A 74 -6.62 12.14 -16.34
CA ASN A 74 -7.77 12.49 -17.15
C ASN A 74 -9.06 12.08 -16.45
N PHE A 75 -9.93 13.01 -16.18
CA PHE A 75 -11.30 12.77 -15.79
C PHE A 75 -12.15 12.63 -17.05
N ARG A 76 -12.87 11.51 -17.17
CA ARG A 76 -13.61 11.14 -18.37
C ARG A 76 -15.06 10.88 -18.07
N SER A 77 -15.91 11.13 -19.06
CA SER A 77 -17.31 10.71 -19.04
C SER A 77 -17.40 9.18 -19.13
N PHE A 78 -18.20 8.56 -18.25
CA PHE A 78 -18.50 7.14 -18.31
C PHE A 78 -19.22 6.74 -19.63
N HIS A 79 -20.08 7.60 -20.15
CA HIS A 79 -20.91 7.29 -21.32
C HIS A 79 -20.12 7.13 -22.62
N ASN A 80 -19.17 8.01 -22.88
CA ASN A 80 -18.48 8.08 -24.17
C ASN A 80 -16.96 8.20 -24.06
N SER A 81 -16.42 8.12 -22.84
CA SER A 81 -14.99 8.26 -22.53
C SER A 81 -14.36 9.58 -22.98
N SER A 82 -15.16 10.62 -23.30
CA SER A 82 -14.64 11.96 -23.62
C SER A 82 -13.94 12.55 -22.39
N VAL A 83 -12.89 13.32 -22.63
CA VAL A 83 -12.15 14.00 -21.54
C VAL A 83 -12.96 15.20 -21.07
N ILE A 84 -13.32 15.20 -19.78
CA ILE A 84 -13.96 16.32 -19.10
C ILE A 84 -12.90 17.33 -18.62
N LYS A 85 -11.82 16.81 -17.99
CA LYS A 85 -10.74 17.60 -17.42
C LYS A 85 -9.44 16.80 -17.43
N SER A 86 -8.32 17.48 -17.62
CA SER A 86 -6.98 16.92 -17.43
C SER A 86 -6.19 17.74 -16.42
N LEU A 87 -5.46 17.06 -15.54
CA LEU A 87 -4.53 17.66 -14.59
C LEU A 87 -3.11 17.14 -14.87
N GLN A 88 -2.15 18.03 -14.95
CA GLN A 88 -0.74 17.67 -15.08
C GLN A 88 -0.21 17.18 -13.71
N LEU A 89 0.54 16.09 -13.70
CA LEU A 89 1.09 15.47 -12.50
C LEU A 89 2.58 15.77 -12.33
N ASN A 90 3.35 15.44 -13.35
CA ASN A 90 4.82 15.51 -13.29
C ASN A 90 5.32 16.69 -14.12
N LYS A 91 5.87 17.70 -13.47
CA LYS A 91 6.65 18.76 -14.13
C LYS A 91 8.13 18.35 -14.29
N ASP A 92 8.63 17.51 -13.35
CA ASP A 92 10.06 17.13 -13.25
C ASP A 92 10.26 15.60 -13.11
N ASN A 93 9.41 14.78 -13.68
CA ASN A 93 9.47 13.30 -13.74
C ASN A 93 9.64 12.55 -12.39
N SER A 94 9.51 13.21 -11.25
CA SER A 94 9.76 12.58 -9.94
C SER A 94 8.67 12.78 -8.89
N ASP A 95 7.61 13.53 -9.22
CA ASP A 95 6.63 13.95 -8.22
C ASP A 95 5.47 12.97 -8.04
N PHE A 96 5.25 12.09 -9.01
CA PHE A 96 4.14 11.14 -8.96
C PHE A 96 4.53 9.83 -9.64
N ILE A 97 4.33 8.71 -8.97
CA ILE A 97 4.58 7.39 -9.54
C ILE A 97 3.39 6.46 -9.35
N SER A 98 3.19 5.59 -10.33
CA SER A 98 2.29 4.44 -10.26
C SER A 98 3.13 3.17 -10.18
N ILE A 99 2.89 2.32 -9.20
CA ILE A 99 3.71 1.13 -8.96
C ILE A 99 2.83 -0.06 -8.56
N ASP A 100 3.27 -1.28 -8.85
CA ASP A 100 2.68 -2.47 -8.26
C ASP A 100 3.02 -2.51 -6.75
N ARG A 101 2.00 -2.69 -5.89
CA ARG A 101 2.18 -2.79 -4.44
C ARG A 101 3.18 -3.89 -4.06
N LYS A 102 3.20 -4.98 -4.82
CA LYS A 102 4.15 -6.07 -4.63
C LYS A 102 5.60 -5.58 -4.80
N ASP A 103 5.88 -4.80 -5.85
CA ASP A 103 7.21 -4.24 -6.10
C ASP A 103 7.59 -3.22 -5.01
N LEU A 104 6.64 -2.38 -4.58
CA LEU A 104 6.85 -1.45 -3.47
C LEU A 104 7.25 -2.18 -2.19
N ILE A 105 6.49 -3.21 -1.79
CA ILE A 105 6.77 -4.02 -0.59
C ILE A 105 8.12 -4.72 -0.71
N ARG A 106 8.42 -5.32 -1.86
CA ARG A 106 9.69 -6.02 -2.10
C ARG A 106 10.88 -5.09 -1.96
N VAL A 107 10.83 -3.90 -2.55
CA VAL A 107 11.91 -2.91 -2.44
C VAL A 107 12.08 -2.45 -1.00
N LEU A 108 10.99 -2.09 -0.31
CA LEU A 108 11.05 -1.65 1.09
C LEU A 108 11.64 -2.73 2.01
N ALA A 109 11.20 -3.97 1.86
CA ALA A 109 11.69 -5.08 2.65
C ALA A 109 13.18 -5.38 2.37
N SER A 110 13.57 -5.41 1.10
CA SER A 110 14.97 -5.59 0.71
C SER A 110 15.87 -4.53 1.32
N GLU A 111 15.46 -3.26 1.25
CA GLU A 111 16.24 -2.16 1.81
C GLU A 111 16.32 -2.20 3.33
N TYR A 112 15.24 -2.59 4.01
CA TYR A 112 15.24 -2.80 5.45
C TYR A 112 16.19 -3.93 5.87
N ILE A 113 16.13 -5.07 5.17
CA ILE A 113 17.00 -6.24 5.43
C ILE A 113 18.47 -5.90 5.12
N ASN A 114 18.75 -5.18 4.04
CA ASN A 114 20.11 -4.75 3.68
C ASN A 114 20.77 -3.87 4.76
N LEU A 115 19.97 -3.15 5.56
CA LEU A 115 20.46 -2.42 6.73
C LEU A 115 20.58 -3.31 8.00
N GLY A 116 20.43 -4.62 7.88
CA GLY A 116 20.42 -5.56 9.01
C GLY A 116 19.12 -5.53 9.80
N GLY A 117 18.00 -5.19 9.16
CA GLY A 117 16.66 -5.31 9.74
C GLY A 117 16.19 -6.76 9.82
N GLU A 118 15.36 -7.08 10.80
CA GLU A 118 14.80 -8.41 11.03
C GLU A 118 13.27 -8.39 10.85
N ILE A 119 12.73 -9.34 10.07
CA ILE A 119 11.29 -9.57 9.94
C ILE A 119 10.98 -10.97 10.46
N LYS A 120 10.12 -11.07 11.46
CA LYS A 120 9.63 -12.34 12.00
C LYS A 120 8.25 -12.63 11.43
N PHE A 121 8.16 -13.65 10.60
CA PHE A 121 6.91 -14.14 10.02
C PHE A 121 6.19 -15.11 10.94
N ASN A 122 4.91 -15.40 10.65
CA ASN A 122 4.02 -16.26 11.45
C ASN A 122 3.80 -15.75 12.90
N HIS A 123 3.89 -14.45 13.10
CA HIS A 123 3.68 -13.82 14.40
C HIS A 123 2.41 -12.97 14.37
N GLU A 124 1.25 -13.61 14.51
CA GLU A 124 -0.03 -12.92 14.63
C GLU A 124 -0.20 -12.37 16.05
N LEU A 125 -0.29 -11.05 16.17
CA LEU A 125 -0.44 -10.38 17.47
C LEU A 125 -1.75 -10.81 18.15
N GLU A 126 -1.66 -11.17 19.43
CA GLU A 126 -2.78 -11.41 20.31
C GLU A 126 -3.03 -10.21 21.23
N GLN A 127 -2.00 -9.77 21.95
CA GLN A 127 -2.09 -8.69 22.94
C GLN A 127 -0.78 -7.93 23.06
N VAL A 128 -0.88 -6.66 23.45
CA VAL A 128 0.27 -5.82 23.82
C VAL A 128 0.00 -5.15 25.17
N ASN A 129 1.04 -5.10 26.01
CA ASN A 129 1.06 -4.30 27.22
C ASN A 129 2.34 -3.41 27.24
N PRO A 130 2.53 -2.50 28.20
CA PRO A 130 3.66 -1.58 28.21
C PRO A 130 5.05 -2.21 28.19
N SER A 131 5.19 -3.50 28.53
CA SER A 131 6.49 -4.17 28.64
C SER A 131 6.67 -5.37 27.75
N LYS A 132 5.56 -5.93 27.19
CA LYS A 132 5.59 -7.16 26.37
C LYS A 132 4.56 -7.13 25.25
N ILE A 133 4.89 -7.83 24.16
CA ILE A 133 3.98 -8.21 23.09
C ILE A 133 3.77 -9.73 23.13
N PHE A 134 2.55 -10.19 22.89
CA PHE A 134 2.15 -11.60 22.92
C PHE A 134 1.54 -11.99 21.58
N PHE A 135 1.88 -13.18 21.11
CA PHE A 135 1.43 -13.71 19.83
C PHE A 135 0.61 -14.98 20.03
N LYS A 136 -0.25 -15.31 19.06
CA LYS A 136 -1.14 -16.47 19.11
C LYS A 136 -0.42 -17.82 19.17
N ASP A 137 0.85 -17.87 18.78
CA ASP A 137 1.71 -19.06 18.90
C ASP A 137 2.28 -19.26 20.32
N ASN A 138 1.79 -18.51 21.30
CA ASN A 138 2.25 -18.45 22.68
C ASN A 138 3.65 -17.85 22.86
N SER A 139 4.29 -17.34 21.81
CA SER A 139 5.53 -16.59 21.94
C SER A 139 5.29 -15.19 22.54
N SER A 140 6.28 -14.67 23.26
CA SER A 140 6.23 -13.31 23.75
C SER A 140 7.59 -12.65 23.71
N TYR A 141 7.62 -11.33 23.50
CA TYR A 141 8.85 -10.55 23.45
C TYR A 141 8.70 -9.29 24.28
N GLU A 142 9.80 -8.89 24.92
CA GLU A 142 9.85 -7.62 25.63
C GLU A 142 9.82 -6.43 24.66
N THR A 143 9.22 -5.34 25.09
CA THR A 143 9.13 -4.11 24.32
C THR A 143 9.41 -2.90 25.19
N SER A 144 10.13 -1.92 24.66
CA SER A 144 10.21 -0.56 25.21
C SER A 144 9.33 0.40 24.41
N LEU A 145 9.03 0.04 23.15
CA LEU A 145 8.14 0.78 22.26
C LEU A 145 7.52 -0.18 21.24
N THR A 146 6.21 -0.21 21.19
CA THR A 146 5.47 -0.95 20.15
C THR A 146 4.82 0.03 19.18
N LEU A 147 5.09 -0.16 17.88
CA LEU A 147 4.56 0.68 16.80
C LEU A 147 3.52 -0.12 16.00
N ALA A 148 2.28 0.34 16.04
CA ALA A 148 1.16 -0.31 15.38
C ALA A 148 1.14 0.01 13.88
N CYS A 149 1.44 -0.98 13.05
CA CYS A 149 1.34 -0.94 11.58
C CYS A 149 0.50 -2.10 11.04
N ASP A 150 -0.42 -2.63 11.86
CA ASP A 150 -1.24 -3.82 11.65
C ASP A 150 -2.52 -3.57 10.82
N GLY A 151 -2.65 -2.37 10.25
CA GLY A 151 -3.62 -2.03 9.21
C GLY A 151 -5.02 -1.73 9.72
N ILE A 152 -6.00 -1.83 8.81
CA ILE A 152 -7.38 -1.41 9.10
C ILE A 152 -8.05 -2.28 10.18
N LYS A 153 -7.71 -3.56 10.25
CA LYS A 153 -8.19 -4.51 11.28
C LYS A 153 -7.24 -4.58 12.49
N SER A 154 -6.68 -3.43 12.89
CA SER A 154 -5.67 -3.33 13.94
C SER A 154 -6.17 -3.87 15.28
N LYS A 155 -5.47 -4.90 15.79
CA LYS A 155 -5.70 -5.45 17.13
C LYS A 155 -5.20 -4.52 18.23
N ILE A 156 -4.15 -3.76 17.98
CA ILE A 156 -3.64 -2.78 18.95
C ILE A 156 -4.67 -1.68 19.17
N ARG A 157 -5.29 -1.16 18.09
CA ARG A 157 -6.34 -0.15 18.20
C ARG A 157 -7.54 -0.67 18.99
N GLU A 158 -8.02 -1.87 18.65
CA GLU A 158 -9.15 -2.51 19.31
C GLU A 158 -8.89 -2.72 20.81
N ASN A 159 -7.76 -3.33 21.17
CA ASN A 159 -7.48 -3.77 22.53
C ASN A 159 -7.01 -2.64 23.46
N ASN A 160 -6.28 -1.64 22.94
CA ASN A 160 -5.63 -0.64 23.78
C ASN A 160 -6.30 0.73 23.75
N PHE A 161 -7.13 1.02 22.77
CA PHE A 161 -7.76 2.33 22.61
C PHE A 161 -9.29 2.29 22.65
N ASN A 162 -9.89 1.10 22.84
CA ASN A 162 -11.34 0.89 22.86
C ASN A 162 -12.06 1.49 21.64
N GLU A 163 -11.40 1.53 20.50
CA GLU A 163 -11.97 2.07 19.29
C GLU A 163 -12.87 1.05 18.59
N GLU A 164 -13.94 1.56 18.02
CA GLU A 164 -14.88 0.76 17.24
C GLU A 164 -14.21 0.10 16.03
N SER A 165 -14.69 -1.08 15.66
CA SER A 165 -14.31 -1.76 14.43
C SER A 165 -14.60 -0.87 13.21
N PRO A 166 -13.84 -1.01 12.11
CA PRO A 166 -14.10 -0.28 10.87
C PRO A 166 -15.55 -0.43 10.42
N LYS A 167 -16.17 0.68 10.02
CA LYS A 167 -17.55 0.71 9.52
C LYS A 167 -17.56 0.67 7.99
N PHE A 168 -18.40 -0.17 7.42
CA PHE A 168 -18.62 -0.19 5.99
C PHE A 168 -19.23 1.12 5.51
N THR A 169 -18.62 1.75 4.53
CA THR A 169 -19.02 3.07 4.02
C THR A 169 -20.12 3.00 2.96
N GLY A 170 -20.53 1.81 2.54
CA GLY A 170 -21.47 1.63 1.43
C GLY A 170 -20.79 1.66 0.06
N LEU A 171 -19.46 1.50 0.01
CA LEU A 171 -18.70 1.43 -1.23
C LEU A 171 -17.93 0.11 -1.31
N ILE A 172 -17.96 -0.48 -2.47
CA ILE A 172 -17.14 -1.64 -2.81
C ILE A 172 -16.22 -1.32 -3.98
N ALA A 173 -15.07 -1.96 -4.04
CA ALA A 173 -14.11 -1.79 -5.12
C ALA A 173 -13.65 -3.13 -5.66
N TRP A 174 -13.92 -3.38 -6.95
CA TRP A 174 -13.26 -4.45 -7.70
C TRP A 174 -11.95 -3.92 -8.27
N ARG A 175 -10.90 -4.71 -8.13
CA ARG A 175 -9.58 -4.35 -8.64
C ARG A 175 -8.91 -5.52 -9.32
N GLY A 176 -8.07 -5.21 -10.27
CA GLY A 176 -7.30 -6.21 -11.00
C GLY A 176 -6.17 -5.59 -11.80
N ILE A 177 -5.34 -6.48 -12.32
CA ILE A 177 -4.20 -6.12 -13.15
C ILE A 177 -4.27 -6.94 -14.43
N VAL A 178 -4.02 -6.29 -15.56
CA VAL A 178 -3.98 -6.92 -16.87
C VAL A 178 -2.70 -6.54 -17.61
N ASP A 179 -2.14 -7.48 -18.37
CA ASP A 179 -0.99 -7.17 -19.23
C ASP A 179 -1.42 -6.24 -20.38
N LEU A 180 -0.65 -5.19 -20.61
CA LEU A 180 -0.95 -4.22 -21.68
C LEU A 180 -1.08 -4.88 -23.04
N LYS A 181 -0.31 -5.94 -23.32
CA LYS A 181 -0.36 -6.70 -24.57
C LYS A 181 -1.71 -7.37 -24.85
N LYS A 182 -2.54 -7.57 -23.83
CA LYS A 182 -3.89 -8.14 -23.95
C LYS A 182 -4.97 -7.09 -24.22
N LEU A 183 -4.60 -5.82 -24.21
CA LEU A 183 -5.52 -4.70 -24.42
C LEU A 183 -5.37 -4.16 -25.86
N PRO A 184 -6.45 -3.59 -26.43
CA PRO A 184 -6.37 -2.89 -27.71
C PRO A 184 -5.35 -1.75 -27.65
N GLU A 185 -4.61 -1.51 -28.73
CA GLU A 185 -3.71 -0.38 -28.84
C GLU A 185 -4.46 0.95 -28.74
N LYS A 186 -4.28 1.67 -27.66
CA LYS A 186 -4.86 3.01 -27.42
C LYS A 186 -3.94 3.84 -26.53
N LYS A 187 -3.76 5.10 -26.87
CA LYS A 187 -3.00 6.08 -26.05
C LYS A 187 -3.57 6.28 -24.64
N ILE A 188 -4.83 5.90 -24.41
CA ILE A 188 -5.46 5.99 -23.08
C ILE A 188 -4.71 5.18 -22.01
N TRP A 189 -3.97 4.14 -22.40
CA TRP A 189 -3.25 3.27 -21.46
C TRP A 189 -1.97 3.87 -20.87
N THR A 190 -1.51 5.00 -21.40
CA THR A 190 -0.27 5.67 -20.93
C THR A 190 -0.49 6.67 -19.81
N GLU A 191 -1.73 6.91 -19.40
CA GLU A 191 -2.07 7.93 -18.40
C GLU A 191 -3.00 7.35 -17.34
N ILE A 192 -3.16 8.09 -16.24
CA ILE A 192 -4.21 7.79 -15.26
C ILE A 192 -5.55 8.28 -15.84
N ASN A 193 -6.54 7.42 -15.85
CA ASN A 193 -7.88 7.77 -16.31
C ASN A 193 -8.91 7.41 -15.25
N ILE A 194 -9.81 8.34 -14.97
CA ILE A 194 -10.91 8.20 -14.04
C ILE A 194 -12.20 8.43 -14.81
N HIS A 195 -12.95 7.36 -15.05
CA HIS A 195 -14.24 7.41 -15.71
C HIS A 195 -15.34 7.61 -14.68
N LEU A 196 -15.94 8.79 -14.68
CA LEU A 196 -16.95 9.22 -13.72
C LEU A 196 -18.34 8.83 -14.18
N GLY A 197 -19.06 8.04 -13.38
CA GLY A 197 -20.42 7.59 -13.66
C GLY A 197 -21.35 7.72 -12.46
N PRO A 198 -22.67 7.50 -12.66
CA PRO A 198 -23.64 7.52 -11.58
C PRO A 198 -23.33 6.44 -10.53
N GLY A 199 -23.22 6.85 -9.27
CA GLY A 199 -23.01 5.92 -8.16
C GLY A 199 -21.65 5.20 -8.13
N GLY A 200 -20.67 5.63 -8.95
CA GLY A 200 -19.34 5.02 -8.96
C GLY A 200 -18.40 5.59 -10.01
N HIS A 201 -17.21 5.00 -10.07
CA HIS A 201 -16.21 5.37 -11.07
C HIS A 201 -15.23 4.21 -11.33
N ILE A 202 -14.57 4.26 -12.47
CA ILE A 202 -13.51 3.31 -12.82
C ILE A 202 -12.21 4.08 -12.98
N VAL A 203 -11.19 3.65 -12.27
CA VAL A 203 -9.83 4.18 -12.41
C VAL A 203 -8.96 3.14 -13.09
N HIS A 204 -8.17 3.52 -14.07
CA HIS A 204 -7.11 2.67 -14.60
C HIS A 204 -5.84 3.47 -14.86
N TYR A 205 -4.70 2.81 -14.70
CA TYR A 205 -3.39 3.43 -14.87
C TYR A 205 -2.30 2.39 -15.10
N PRO A 206 -1.22 2.76 -15.83
CA PRO A 206 -0.09 1.87 -16.03
C PRO A 206 0.74 1.70 -14.76
N ILE A 207 1.28 0.48 -14.60
CA ILE A 207 2.24 0.08 -13.57
C ILE A 207 3.35 -0.76 -14.23
N THR A 208 4.36 -1.16 -13.46
CA THR A 208 5.42 -2.07 -13.92
C THR A 208 6.08 -1.54 -15.21
N ASN A 209 6.59 -0.30 -15.17
CA ASN A 209 7.18 0.39 -16.33
C ASN A 209 6.24 0.44 -17.55
N GLY A 210 4.93 0.55 -17.34
CA GLY A 210 3.93 0.62 -18.40
C GLY A 210 3.56 -0.73 -19.03
N LYS A 211 4.10 -1.86 -18.55
CA LYS A 211 3.82 -3.19 -19.11
C LYS A 211 2.47 -3.76 -18.67
N ARG A 212 1.92 -3.26 -17.58
CA ARG A 212 0.67 -3.73 -16.98
C ARG A 212 -0.24 -2.57 -16.65
N ILE A 213 -1.52 -2.79 -16.72
CA ILE A 213 -2.55 -1.82 -16.34
C ILE A 213 -3.24 -2.32 -15.08
N ASN A 214 -3.24 -1.48 -14.06
CA ASN A 214 -4.11 -1.67 -12.90
C ASN A 214 -5.45 -1.01 -13.15
N PHE A 215 -6.53 -1.64 -12.71
CA PHE A 215 -7.85 -1.01 -12.70
C PHE A 215 -8.52 -1.20 -11.34
N VAL A 216 -9.35 -0.22 -10.98
CA VAL A 216 -10.21 -0.24 -9.80
C VAL A 216 -11.58 0.27 -10.23
N ALA A 217 -12.61 -0.53 -10.05
CA ALA A 217 -13.99 -0.15 -10.27
C ALA A 217 -14.69 0.02 -8.91
N ILE A 218 -15.09 1.22 -8.58
CA ILE A 218 -15.75 1.57 -7.32
C ILE A 218 -17.25 1.74 -7.59
N LYS A 219 -18.07 1.12 -6.77
CA LYS A 219 -19.53 1.19 -6.88
C LYS A 219 -20.17 1.34 -5.50
N GLN A 220 -21.19 2.13 -5.43
CA GLN A 220 -22.07 2.20 -4.26
C GLN A 220 -22.87 0.90 -4.14
N GLN A 221 -22.92 0.35 -2.92
CA GLN A 221 -23.64 -0.87 -2.60
C GLN A 221 -24.13 -0.83 -1.16
N ASN A 222 -25.42 -1.19 -0.97
CA ASN A 222 -26.05 -1.07 0.35
C ASN A 222 -25.78 -2.30 1.27
N THR A 223 -25.32 -3.41 0.70
CA THR A 223 -25.10 -4.66 1.42
C THR A 223 -23.63 -5.03 1.43
N TRP A 224 -23.16 -5.52 2.56
CA TRP A 224 -21.82 -6.11 2.69
C TRP A 224 -21.75 -7.43 1.90
N GLU A 225 -20.65 -7.62 1.18
CA GLU A 225 -20.26 -8.89 0.56
C GLU A 225 -18.91 -9.33 1.13
N GLU A 226 -18.63 -10.62 1.14
CA GLU A 226 -17.37 -11.15 1.63
C GLU A 226 -16.18 -10.65 0.78
N GLU A 227 -15.15 -10.18 1.45
CA GLU A 227 -13.93 -9.70 0.79
C GLU A 227 -13.18 -10.83 0.08
N SER A 228 -12.67 -10.55 -1.10
CA SER A 228 -11.83 -11.44 -1.88
C SER A 228 -10.57 -10.74 -2.35
N LEU A 229 -9.68 -11.46 -3.04
CA LEU A 229 -8.46 -10.87 -3.60
C LEU A 229 -8.75 -9.76 -4.65
N SER A 230 -9.92 -9.77 -5.28
CA SER A 230 -10.33 -8.78 -6.28
C SER A 230 -11.41 -7.81 -5.79
N LEU A 231 -12.06 -8.09 -4.67
CA LEU A 231 -13.12 -7.26 -4.08
C LEU A 231 -12.69 -6.78 -2.70
N ILE A 232 -12.72 -5.49 -2.48
CA ILE A 232 -12.48 -4.86 -1.18
C ILE A 232 -13.60 -3.88 -0.85
N HIS A 233 -13.82 -3.67 0.45
CA HIS A 233 -14.71 -2.63 0.97
C HIS A 233 -13.95 -1.34 1.25
N ILE A 234 -14.64 -0.22 1.06
CA ILE A 234 -14.11 1.12 1.31
C ILE A 234 -14.95 1.77 2.40
#